data_cee46d4d806aeba288efd1e1743a9eb5
#
_entry.id   cee46d4d806aeba288efd1e1743a9eb5
#
_cell.length_a   1.000
_cell.length_b   1.000
_cell.length_c   1.000
_cell.angle_alpha   90.00
_cell.angle_beta   90.00
_cell.angle_gamma   90.00
#
_symmetry.space_group_name_H-M   'P 1'
#
loop_
_entity.id
_entity.type
_entity.pdbx_description
1 polymer ?
#
loop_
_entity_poly.entity_id
_entity_poly.type
_entity_poly.pdbx_seq_one_letter_code
_entity_poly.pdbx_strand_id
1 'polypeptide(L)'
;IVGPSGAGKSTLFELILGNLKAQRGTIHVENCAMVFQDPYSSFHPSYTVINQIKDVASLEGMESYLETMKLDAELLEKLPHELSGGQLQRCSILRALLMKPDLLLLDEPTSALDNVTQLDVMQMLMKHLGEMAMLLITHEIDLAKWCADEIIEIG
;
A
#
# COMPACT_ATOMS: atom_id res chain seq x y z
N ILE A 1 -2.02 -12.15 -5.24
CA ILE A 1 -2.18 -13.28 -4.32
C ILE A 1 -3.63 -13.32 -3.87
N VAL A 2 -4.32 -14.41 -4.14
CA VAL A 2 -5.72 -14.62 -3.79
C VAL A 2 -5.88 -15.89 -2.95
N GLY A 3 -6.98 -15.99 -2.20
CA GLY A 3 -7.28 -17.16 -1.38
C GLY A 3 -8.20 -16.83 -0.22
N PRO A 4 -8.74 -17.84 0.48
CA PRO A 4 -9.66 -17.64 1.59
C PRO A 4 -9.01 -16.90 2.78
N SER A 5 -9.83 -16.36 3.67
CA SER A 5 -9.34 -15.79 4.91
C SER A 5 -8.63 -16.87 5.74
N GLY A 6 -7.49 -16.52 6.33
CA GLY A 6 -6.67 -17.47 7.10
C GLY A 6 -5.72 -18.37 6.29
N ALA A 7 -5.71 -18.28 4.96
CA ALA A 7 -4.81 -19.07 4.11
C ALA A 7 -3.31 -18.71 4.24
N GLY A 8 -2.96 -17.70 5.03
CA GLY A 8 -1.56 -17.29 5.24
C GLY A 8 -1.05 -16.18 4.33
N LYS A 9 -1.92 -15.49 3.59
CA LYS A 9 -1.53 -14.40 2.67
C LYS A 9 -0.75 -13.29 3.39
N SER A 10 -1.31 -12.74 4.47
CA SER A 10 -0.64 -11.69 5.26
C SER A 10 0.61 -12.24 5.99
N THR A 11 0.62 -13.52 6.36
CA THR A 11 1.81 -14.18 6.92
C THR A 11 2.98 -14.19 5.92
N LEU A 12 2.69 -14.35 4.63
CA LEU A 12 3.71 -14.24 3.58
C LEU A 12 4.32 -12.84 3.55
N PHE A 13 3.50 -11.78 3.70
CA PHE A 13 4.01 -10.41 3.77
C PHE A 13 4.88 -10.19 5.02
N GLU A 14 4.50 -10.73 6.17
CA GLU A 14 5.31 -10.69 7.40
C GLU A 14 6.67 -11.40 7.24
N LEU A 15 6.72 -12.47 6.46
CA LEU A 15 7.96 -13.14 6.10
C LEU A 15 8.84 -12.28 5.18
N ILE A 16 8.24 -11.63 4.18
CA ILE A 16 8.96 -10.74 3.24
C ILE A 16 9.52 -9.51 3.97
N LEU A 17 8.74 -8.93 4.89
CA LEU A 17 9.17 -7.80 5.73
C LEU A 17 10.24 -8.19 6.77
N GLY A 18 10.50 -9.48 6.96
CA GLY A 18 11.46 -9.98 7.95
C GLY A 18 10.94 -9.99 9.40
N ASN A 19 9.65 -9.70 9.62
CA ASN A 19 9.02 -9.77 10.93
C ASN A 19 8.88 -11.22 11.42
N LEU A 20 8.79 -12.16 10.48
CA LEU A 20 8.81 -13.60 10.74
C LEU A 20 10.03 -14.25 10.07
N LYS A 21 10.55 -15.30 10.67
CA LYS A 21 11.66 -16.07 10.08
C LYS A 21 11.12 -17.21 9.23
N ALA A 22 11.61 -17.32 7.99
CA ALA A 22 11.33 -18.45 7.14
C ALA A 22 11.92 -19.74 7.76
N GLN A 23 11.14 -20.81 7.79
CA GLN A 23 11.59 -22.12 8.28
C GLN A 23 12.56 -22.79 7.30
N ARG A 24 12.42 -22.51 6.00
CA ARG A 24 13.28 -23.00 4.92
C ARG A 24 13.35 -21.94 3.81
N GLY A 25 14.45 -21.94 3.06
CA GLY A 25 14.69 -21.01 1.98
C GLY A 25 15.22 -19.67 2.47
N THR A 26 15.37 -18.74 1.54
CA THR A 26 15.85 -17.37 1.77
C THR A 26 14.94 -16.37 1.06
N ILE A 27 14.72 -15.25 1.69
CA ILE A 27 14.02 -14.10 1.10
C ILE A 27 15.01 -12.96 1.13
N HIS A 28 15.20 -12.29 -0.02
CA HIS A 28 16.07 -11.13 -0.12
C HIS A 28 15.32 -10.01 -0.84
N VAL A 29 15.09 -8.91 -0.13
CA VAL A 29 14.48 -7.67 -0.64
C VAL A 29 15.28 -6.51 -0.05
N GLU A 30 15.75 -5.59 -0.88
CA GLU A 30 16.58 -4.47 -0.41
C GLU A 30 15.73 -3.35 0.17
N ASN A 31 14.74 -2.87 -0.58
CA ASN A 31 13.86 -1.77 -0.17
C ASN A 31 12.40 -2.17 -0.38
N CYS A 32 11.66 -2.30 0.72
CA CYS A 32 10.28 -2.75 0.72
C CYS A 32 9.40 -1.77 1.46
N ALA A 33 8.25 -1.42 0.87
CA ALA A 33 7.20 -0.67 1.53
C ALA A 33 5.91 -1.48 1.56
N MET A 34 5.06 -1.23 2.56
CA MET A 34 3.78 -1.92 2.70
C MET A 34 2.65 -0.92 2.92
N VAL A 35 1.53 -1.20 2.26
CA VAL A 35 0.23 -0.58 2.49
C VAL A 35 -0.67 -1.60 3.17
N PHE A 36 -1.09 -1.29 4.39
CA PHE A 36 -1.93 -2.16 5.21
C PHE A 36 -3.42 -2.00 4.86
N GLN A 37 -4.19 -3.03 5.13
CA GLN A 37 -5.65 -3.02 4.96
C GLN A 37 -6.31 -1.94 5.84
N ASP A 38 -5.90 -1.84 7.11
CA ASP A 38 -6.34 -0.78 8.01
C ASP A 38 -5.35 0.37 8.03
N PRO A 39 -5.71 1.55 7.43
CA PRO A 39 -4.80 2.69 7.38
C PRO A 39 -4.51 3.30 8.76
N TYR A 40 -5.44 3.17 9.73
CA TYR A 40 -5.21 3.73 11.07
C TYR A 40 -4.11 2.99 11.83
N SER A 41 -3.91 1.71 11.57
CA SER A 41 -2.84 0.92 12.18
C SER A 41 -1.45 1.30 11.66
N SER A 42 -1.36 1.99 10.54
CA SER A 42 -0.10 2.36 9.88
C SER A 42 0.43 3.76 10.23
N PHE A 43 -0.35 4.55 10.98
CA PHE A 43 0.02 5.90 11.41
C PHE A 43 -0.03 6.05 12.93
N HIS A 44 0.94 6.79 13.46
CA HIS A 44 0.92 7.14 14.88
C HIS A 44 -0.14 8.24 15.13
N PRO A 45 -1.03 8.09 16.12
CA PRO A 45 -2.19 8.99 16.29
C PRO A 45 -1.83 10.42 16.69
N SER A 46 -0.65 10.67 17.25
CA SER A 46 -0.25 11.97 17.81
C SER A 46 0.58 12.84 16.87
N TYR A 47 0.89 12.37 15.66
CA TYR A 47 1.68 13.13 14.69
C TYR A 47 0.87 13.36 13.42
N THR A 48 1.07 14.53 12.79
CA THR A 48 0.44 14.82 11.49
C THR A 48 0.95 13.84 10.44
N VAL A 49 0.11 13.60 9.44
CA VAL A 49 0.45 12.67 8.34
C VAL A 49 1.74 13.12 7.63
N ILE A 50 1.88 14.43 7.35
CA ILE A 50 3.06 14.96 6.66
C ILE A 50 4.36 14.72 7.43
N ASN A 51 4.33 14.85 8.76
CA ASN A 51 5.52 14.62 9.57
C ASN A 51 5.95 13.15 9.51
N GLN A 52 4.98 12.23 9.55
CA GLN A 52 5.26 10.80 9.44
C GLN A 52 5.72 10.39 8.03
N ILE A 53 5.33 11.12 6.98
CA ILE A 53 5.89 10.93 5.63
C ILE A 53 7.34 11.43 5.60
N LYS A 54 7.62 12.63 6.13
CA LYS A 54 8.98 13.23 6.17
C LYS A 54 9.98 12.36 6.93
N ASP A 55 9.54 11.58 7.92
CA ASP A 55 10.41 10.71 8.71
C ASP A 55 10.97 9.54 7.89
N VAL A 56 10.28 9.12 6.81
CA VAL A 56 10.63 7.91 6.06
C VAL A 56 10.91 8.17 4.58
N ALA A 57 10.54 9.33 4.04
CA ALA A 57 10.64 9.61 2.61
C ALA A 57 10.93 11.09 2.30
N SER A 58 11.52 11.33 1.13
CA SER A 58 11.57 12.66 0.53
C SER A 58 10.20 13.05 -0.03
N LEU A 59 9.88 14.35 0.02
CA LEU A 59 8.64 14.87 -0.58
C LEU A 59 8.77 15.16 -2.09
N GLU A 60 9.89 14.81 -2.70
CA GLU A 60 10.11 15.01 -4.13
C GLU A 60 9.10 14.23 -4.98
N GLY A 61 8.36 14.95 -5.83
CA GLY A 61 7.32 14.37 -6.68
C GLY A 61 5.95 14.19 -6.00
N MET A 62 5.79 14.63 -4.75
CA MET A 62 4.55 14.47 -3.99
C MET A 62 3.34 15.10 -4.70
N GLU A 63 3.50 16.26 -5.31
CA GLU A 63 2.39 17.00 -5.96
C GLU A 63 1.72 16.17 -7.05
N SER A 64 2.50 15.44 -7.86
CA SER A 64 1.97 14.57 -8.93
C SER A 64 1.11 13.43 -8.37
N TYR A 65 1.52 12.85 -7.25
CA TYR A 65 0.73 11.82 -6.57
C TYR A 65 -0.55 12.38 -5.96
N LEU A 66 -0.47 13.55 -5.31
CA LEU A 66 -1.63 14.21 -4.71
C LEU A 66 -2.71 14.51 -5.78
N GLU A 67 -2.30 15.06 -6.93
CA GLU A 67 -3.22 15.34 -8.04
C GLU A 67 -3.89 14.06 -8.54
N THR A 68 -3.12 13.00 -8.81
CA THR A 68 -3.66 11.73 -9.31
C THR A 68 -4.60 11.06 -8.32
N MET A 69 -4.27 11.11 -7.02
CA MET A 69 -5.09 10.53 -5.95
C MET A 69 -6.27 11.43 -5.55
N LYS A 70 -6.40 12.64 -6.13
CA LYS A 70 -7.40 13.63 -5.72
C LYS A 70 -7.35 13.88 -4.21
N LEU A 71 -6.13 13.99 -3.67
CA LEU A 71 -5.87 14.20 -2.26
C LEU A 71 -5.42 15.64 -2.03
N ASP A 72 -6.17 16.38 -1.24
CA ASP A 72 -5.83 17.75 -0.89
C ASP A 72 -4.59 17.78 0.02
N ALA A 73 -3.59 18.58 -0.32
CA ALA A 73 -2.36 18.72 0.47
C ALA A 73 -2.62 19.16 1.92
N GLU A 74 -3.67 19.96 2.16
CA GLU A 74 -4.04 20.40 3.51
C GLU A 74 -4.40 19.22 4.44
N LEU A 75 -4.86 18.10 3.89
CA LEU A 75 -5.17 16.90 4.66
C LEU A 75 -3.93 16.28 5.29
N LEU A 76 -2.76 16.48 4.71
CA LEU A 76 -1.51 15.95 5.24
C LEU A 76 -1.07 16.64 6.54
N GLU A 77 -1.53 17.86 6.79
CA GLU A 77 -1.27 18.60 8.03
C GLU A 77 -2.15 18.16 9.20
N LYS A 78 -3.13 17.28 8.95
CA LYS A 78 -4.05 16.74 9.95
C LYS A 78 -3.47 15.53 10.67
N LEU A 79 -4.04 15.24 11.84
CA LEU A 79 -3.81 14.00 12.56
C LEU A 79 -4.61 12.84 11.91
N PRO A 80 -4.14 11.58 12.00
CA PRO A 80 -4.82 10.45 11.37
C PRO A 80 -6.31 10.33 11.68
N HIS A 81 -6.71 10.60 12.91
CA HIS A 81 -8.11 10.49 13.33
C HIS A 81 -9.03 11.61 12.81
N GLU A 82 -8.47 12.67 12.23
CA GLU A 82 -9.21 13.77 11.60
C GLU A 82 -9.53 13.49 10.12
N LEU A 83 -9.01 12.38 9.59
CA LEU A 83 -9.21 11.96 8.20
C LEU A 83 -10.22 10.82 8.11
N SER A 84 -10.98 10.77 7.01
CA SER A 84 -11.75 9.57 6.70
C SER A 84 -10.85 8.38 6.37
N GLY A 85 -11.37 7.15 6.51
CA GLY A 85 -10.60 5.94 6.18
C GLY A 85 -10.04 5.98 4.75
N GLY A 86 -10.82 6.41 3.76
CA GLY A 86 -10.36 6.53 2.38
C GLY A 86 -9.31 7.63 2.16
N GLN A 87 -9.39 8.76 2.89
CA GLN A 87 -8.36 9.80 2.85
C GLN A 87 -7.05 9.27 3.45
N LEU A 88 -7.13 8.63 4.61
CA LEU A 88 -5.95 8.08 5.30
C LEU A 88 -5.32 6.93 4.50
N GLN A 89 -6.13 6.10 3.84
CA GLN A 89 -5.64 5.04 2.96
C GLN A 89 -4.83 5.62 1.79
N ARG A 90 -5.32 6.69 1.15
CA ARG A 90 -4.57 7.39 0.10
C ARG A 90 -3.27 8.00 0.64
N CYS A 91 -3.28 8.53 1.86
CA CYS A 91 -2.06 8.99 2.53
C CYS A 91 -1.06 7.85 2.79
N SER A 92 -1.54 6.65 3.15
CA SER A 92 -0.70 5.47 3.33
C SER A 92 -0.03 5.04 2.01
N ILE A 93 -0.79 5.04 0.93
CA ILE A 93 -0.26 4.76 -0.42
C ILE A 93 0.75 5.81 -0.84
N LEU A 94 0.44 7.10 -0.65
CA LEU A 94 1.35 8.21 -0.93
C LEU A 94 2.69 8.04 -0.20
N ARG A 95 2.64 7.75 1.09
CA ARG A 95 3.86 7.50 1.90
C ARG A 95 4.68 6.35 1.33
N ALA A 96 4.04 5.24 1.00
CA ALA A 96 4.71 4.06 0.47
C ALA A 96 5.39 4.34 -0.89
N LEU A 97 4.74 5.08 -1.78
CA LEU A 97 5.29 5.46 -3.08
C LEU A 97 6.47 6.44 -2.95
N LEU A 98 6.38 7.42 -2.05
CA LEU A 98 7.45 8.37 -1.79
C LEU A 98 8.72 7.72 -1.21
N MET A 99 8.61 6.54 -0.59
CA MET A 99 9.76 5.73 -0.17
C MET A 99 10.54 5.13 -1.35
N LYS A 100 9.99 5.19 -2.58
CA LYS A 100 10.57 4.63 -3.81
C LYS A 100 11.06 3.19 -3.61
N PRO A 101 10.18 2.26 -3.20
CA PRO A 101 10.57 0.88 -2.89
C PRO A 101 10.88 0.08 -4.17
N ASP A 102 11.73 -0.95 -4.05
CA ASP A 102 11.91 -1.96 -5.10
C ASP A 102 10.74 -2.94 -5.14
N LEU A 103 10.13 -3.18 -3.96
CA LEU A 103 8.95 -4.03 -3.78
C LEU A 103 7.88 -3.32 -2.94
N LEU A 104 6.70 -3.16 -3.51
CA LEU A 104 5.52 -2.65 -2.83
C LEU A 104 4.56 -3.79 -2.47
N LEU A 105 4.31 -3.97 -1.18
CA LEU A 105 3.35 -4.93 -0.66
C LEU A 105 2.01 -4.22 -0.43
N LEU A 106 0.95 -4.74 -0.99
CA LEU A 106 -0.39 -4.17 -0.96
C LEU A 106 -1.36 -5.19 -0.33
N ASP A 107 -1.74 -4.99 0.93
CA ASP A 107 -2.71 -5.84 1.62
C ASP A 107 -4.09 -5.19 1.57
N GLU A 108 -4.93 -5.62 0.63
CA GLU A 108 -6.26 -5.07 0.37
C GLU A 108 -6.30 -3.53 0.32
N PRO A 109 -5.42 -2.88 -0.45
CA PRO A 109 -5.12 -1.44 -0.35
C PRO A 109 -6.29 -0.53 -0.68
N THR A 110 -7.34 -1.06 -1.29
CA THR A 110 -8.49 -0.29 -1.77
C THR A 110 -9.80 -0.64 -1.07
N SER A 111 -9.77 -1.53 -0.07
CA SER A 111 -10.98 -1.99 0.64
C SER A 111 -11.75 -0.87 1.38
N ALA A 112 -11.07 0.22 1.74
CA ALA A 112 -11.67 1.40 2.39
C ALA A 112 -12.08 2.51 1.39
N LEU A 113 -11.94 2.28 0.06
CA LEU A 113 -12.23 3.24 -0.99
C LEU A 113 -13.55 2.93 -1.69
N ASP A 114 -14.22 3.96 -2.22
CA ASP A 114 -15.30 3.78 -3.18
C ASP A 114 -14.77 3.28 -4.53
N ASN A 115 -15.63 2.65 -5.33
CA ASN A 115 -15.24 1.98 -6.58
C ASN A 115 -14.52 2.90 -7.59
N VAL A 116 -14.88 4.19 -7.65
CA VAL A 116 -14.26 5.14 -8.58
C VAL A 116 -12.84 5.46 -8.11
N THR A 117 -12.68 5.80 -6.83
CA THR A 117 -11.38 6.09 -6.22
C THR A 117 -10.48 4.85 -6.23
N GLN A 118 -11.04 3.66 -5.99
CA GLN A 118 -10.32 2.39 -6.10
C GLN A 118 -9.68 2.23 -7.49
N LEU A 119 -10.47 2.44 -8.55
CA LEU A 119 -9.97 2.32 -9.92
C LEU A 119 -8.88 3.35 -10.23
N ASP A 120 -9.08 4.62 -9.85
CA ASP A 120 -8.10 5.69 -10.07
C ASP A 120 -6.76 5.36 -9.38
N VAL A 121 -6.80 4.90 -8.12
CA VAL A 121 -5.61 4.53 -7.35
C VAL A 121 -4.91 3.31 -7.96
N MET A 122 -5.66 2.28 -8.34
CA MET A 122 -5.05 1.08 -8.96
C MET A 122 -4.44 1.40 -10.31
N GLN A 123 -5.08 2.22 -11.15
CA GLN A 123 -4.51 2.68 -12.42
C GLN A 123 -3.21 3.48 -12.21
N MET A 124 -3.16 4.31 -11.19
CA MET A 124 -1.95 5.05 -10.83
C MET A 124 -0.83 4.08 -10.42
N LEU A 125 -1.11 3.12 -9.54
CA LEU A 125 -0.13 2.12 -9.12
C LEU A 125 0.42 1.32 -10.31
N MET A 126 -0.45 0.92 -11.23
CA MET A 126 -0.04 0.19 -12.44
C MET A 126 0.87 0.99 -13.36
N LYS A 127 0.78 2.32 -13.39
CA LYS A 127 1.72 3.15 -14.18
C LYS A 127 3.15 3.10 -13.67
N HIS A 128 3.35 2.72 -12.41
CA HIS A 128 4.66 2.56 -11.79
C HIS A 128 5.21 1.12 -11.85
N LEU A 129 4.45 0.18 -12.45
CA LEU A 129 4.98 -1.14 -12.80
C LEU A 129 6.12 -0.97 -13.81
N GLY A 130 7.30 -1.46 -13.51
CA GLY A 130 8.52 -1.23 -14.28
C GLY A 130 9.54 -0.36 -13.55
N GLU A 131 9.09 0.46 -12.59
CA GLU A 131 9.96 1.15 -11.64
C GLU A 131 10.11 0.34 -10.34
N MET A 132 9.07 -0.44 -9.98
CA MET A 132 9.06 -1.32 -8.81
C MET A 132 8.21 -2.57 -9.07
N ALA A 133 8.46 -3.62 -8.32
CA ALA A 133 7.59 -4.79 -8.26
C ALA A 133 6.44 -4.57 -7.27
N MET A 134 5.28 -5.20 -7.53
CA MET A 134 4.13 -5.13 -6.64
C MET A 134 3.59 -6.52 -6.32
N LEU A 135 3.32 -6.79 -5.05
CA LEU A 135 2.57 -7.96 -4.61
C LEU A 135 1.25 -7.48 -3.98
N LEU A 136 0.15 -7.84 -4.62
CA LEU A 136 -1.21 -7.49 -4.18
C LEU A 136 -1.88 -8.69 -3.54
N ILE A 137 -2.34 -8.54 -2.31
CA ILE A 137 -3.35 -9.41 -1.70
C ILE A 137 -4.71 -8.77 -1.91
N THR A 138 -5.64 -9.51 -2.49
CA THR A 138 -7.03 -9.10 -2.64
C THR A 138 -7.95 -10.32 -2.64
N HIS A 139 -9.17 -10.14 -2.17
CA HIS A 139 -10.25 -11.10 -2.32
C HIS A 139 -11.11 -10.84 -3.58
N GLU A 140 -10.88 -9.72 -4.26
CA GLU A 140 -11.56 -9.33 -5.49
C GLU A 140 -10.87 -9.95 -6.71
N ILE A 141 -11.40 -11.11 -7.16
CA ILE A 141 -10.83 -11.87 -8.29
C ILE A 141 -10.80 -11.04 -9.59
N ASP A 142 -11.85 -10.22 -9.83
CA ASP A 142 -11.92 -9.40 -11.04
C ASP A 142 -10.87 -8.28 -11.03
N LEU A 143 -10.60 -7.68 -9.88
CA LEU A 143 -9.51 -6.73 -9.70
C LEU A 143 -8.16 -7.40 -9.97
N ALA A 144 -7.92 -8.58 -9.38
CA ALA A 144 -6.69 -9.33 -9.60
C ALA A 144 -6.47 -9.67 -11.08
N LYS A 145 -7.49 -10.15 -11.79
CA LYS A 145 -7.43 -10.45 -13.23
C LYS A 145 -7.18 -9.22 -14.09
N TRP A 146 -7.64 -8.06 -13.65
CA TRP A 146 -7.49 -6.82 -14.39
C TRP A 146 -6.06 -6.23 -14.27
N CYS A 147 -5.42 -6.34 -13.08
CA CYS A 147 -4.17 -5.62 -12.80
C CYS A 147 -2.92 -6.52 -12.69
N ALA A 148 -3.05 -7.83 -12.52
CA ALA A 148 -1.91 -8.69 -12.25
C ALA A 148 -1.38 -9.40 -13.51
N ASP A 149 -0.06 -9.48 -13.63
CA ASP A 149 0.60 -10.31 -14.65
C ASP A 149 0.50 -11.80 -14.30
N GLU A 150 0.49 -12.12 -13.00
CA GLU A 150 0.40 -13.48 -12.49
C GLU A 150 -0.48 -13.53 -11.23
N ILE A 151 -1.34 -14.55 -11.14
CA ILE A 151 -2.19 -14.80 -9.98
C ILE A 151 -1.74 -16.06 -9.27
N ILE A 152 -1.41 -15.92 -7.98
CA ILE A 152 -1.04 -17.04 -7.12
C ILE A 152 -2.20 -17.28 -6.15
N GLU A 153 -2.76 -18.48 -6.20
CA GLU A 153 -3.76 -18.95 -5.24
C GLU A 153 -3.09 -19.64 -4.06
N ILE A 154 -3.48 -19.23 -2.85
CA ILE A 154 -3.06 -19.88 -1.60
C ILE A 154 -4.31 -20.43 -0.90
N GLY A 155 -4.31 -21.74 -0.66
CA GLY A 155 -5.45 -22.41 -0.02
C GLY A 155 -5.20 -23.86 0.29
#